data_65868553e03c376f4a58c0f0fd2adc00
#
_entry.id   65868553e03c376f4a58c0f0fd2adc00
#
_cell.length_a   1.000
_cell.length_b   1.000
_cell.length_c   1.000
_cell.angle_alpha   90.00
_cell.angle_beta   90.00
_cell.angle_gamma   90.00
#
_symmetry.space_group_name_H-M   'P 1'
#
loop_
_entity.id
_entity.type
_entity.pdbx_description
1 polymer ?
#
loop_
_entity_poly.entity_id
_entity_poly.type
_entity_poly.pdbx_seq_one_letter_code
_entity_poly.pdbx_strand_id
1 'polypeptide(L)'
;MRDNRQLLEFLFSVTELSPHAAEYSRRQIIRTATRLGLGAGAAVALDRMIGPPLALAADAPTLPEIASIPANLKGSGVVRVCSYGGAFQDAQRKAYFEPFERLSGIKVVESQGPDPVKLKAMVDTKNIEYDVGEFDRASVINLQKKGDYWEEIDYGLVDINNIDKAFQYKYSLDMLPYAQTYAWRTDVFKDAKPNSWADFWDTKKFPGPRTMPAGSGGLTPFLEAAVLAAGVPMDKIYPMDIDKAYESLAKIKPSVVKWWEAGAIPAQMLNDKEAVMAVAWNGRIAAIQANGAPVEVGWRQGALRTDAWAVLKGAANRENAMKFTAFITMPVPQARLSMLIPYGFVNKAATEYLPAERLKTLPTAPDIKKEMFIYDSQWWSDNRDKVVEKWASWLLQ
;
A
#
# COMPACT_ATOMS: atom_id res chain seq x y z
N MET A 1 14.19 40.82 -17.17
CA MET A 1 14.94 39.59 -17.57
C MET A 1 15.78 38.94 -16.46
N ARG A 2 16.07 39.61 -15.34
CA ARG A 2 16.75 39.00 -14.18
C ARG A 2 15.84 38.11 -13.31
N ASP A 3 14.54 38.41 -13.27
CA ASP A 3 13.58 37.70 -12.41
C ASP A 3 13.28 36.25 -12.84
N ASN A 4 13.30 35.97 -14.15
CA ASN A 4 12.97 34.60 -14.62
C ASN A 4 14.06 33.55 -14.33
N ARG A 5 15.31 33.98 -14.18
CA ARG A 5 16.42 33.07 -13.91
C ARG A 5 16.40 32.59 -12.47
N GLN A 6 16.12 33.48 -11.51
CA GLN A 6 15.97 33.10 -10.10
C GLN A 6 14.75 32.20 -9.86
N LEU A 7 13.66 32.43 -10.60
CA LEU A 7 12.47 31.59 -10.56
C LEU A 7 12.77 30.17 -11.11
N LEU A 8 13.50 30.08 -12.21
CA LEU A 8 13.93 28.81 -12.79
C LEU A 8 14.92 28.08 -11.88
N GLU A 9 15.87 28.76 -11.29
CA GLU A 9 16.82 28.18 -10.33
C GLU A 9 16.11 27.71 -9.06
N PHE A 10 15.09 28.44 -8.58
CA PHE A 10 14.24 28.02 -7.46
C PHE A 10 13.39 26.79 -7.83
N LEU A 11 12.78 26.76 -9.01
CA LEU A 11 11.99 25.61 -9.49
C LEU A 11 12.89 24.38 -9.70
N PHE A 12 14.08 24.55 -10.24
CA PHE A 12 15.08 23.47 -10.36
C PHE A 12 15.56 22.98 -8.99
N SER A 13 15.81 23.89 -8.03
CA SER A 13 16.23 23.49 -6.68
C SER A 13 15.14 22.74 -5.92
N VAL A 14 13.87 23.05 -6.15
CA VAL A 14 12.72 22.34 -5.54
C VAL A 14 12.50 20.99 -6.22
N THR A 15 12.82 20.84 -7.51
CA THR A 15 12.70 19.56 -8.23
C THR A 15 13.90 18.62 -8.04
N GLU A 16 15.10 19.18 -7.79
CA GLU A 16 16.31 18.36 -7.53
C GLU A 16 16.50 17.96 -6.07
N LEU A 17 15.87 18.64 -5.12
CA LEU A 17 16.16 18.48 -3.69
C LEU A 17 15.31 17.47 -2.93
N SER A 18 14.40 16.72 -3.56
CA SER A 18 13.79 15.58 -2.81
C SER A 18 12.77 14.79 -3.64
N PRO A 19 12.72 13.47 -3.49
CA PRO A 19 11.53 12.66 -3.82
C PRO A 19 10.27 13.11 -3.06
N HIS A 20 10.38 14.06 -2.15
CA HIS A 20 9.34 14.61 -1.27
C HIS A 20 8.74 15.95 -1.73
N ALA A 21 9.04 16.44 -2.93
CA ALA A 21 8.50 17.72 -3.42
C ALA A 21 6.96 17.77 -3.50
N ALA A 22 6.28 16.62 -3.45
CA ALA A 22 4.83 16.53 -3.37
C ALA A 22 4.24 16.84 -1.98
N GLU A 23 5.07 17.02 -0.94
CA GLU A 23 4.62 17.20 0.45
C GLU A 23 4.48 18.67 0.87
N TYR A 24 4.94 19.63 0.06
CA TYR A 24 4.77 21.04 0.41
C TYR A 24 3.33 21.47 0.17
N SER A 25 2.62 21.83 1.24
CA SER A 25 1.29 22.39 1.10
C SER A 25 1.36 23.72 0.30
N ARG A 26 0.33 24.00 -0.51
CA ARG A 26 0.19 25.26 -1.26
C ARG A 26 0.52 26.51 -0.41
N ARG A 27 0.15 26.49 0.90
CA ARG A 27 0.49 27.56 1.85
C ARG A 27 1.99 27.67 2.14
N GLN A 28 2.72 26.57 2.16
CA GLN A 28 4.16 26.57 2.38
C GLN A 28 4.91 27.10 1.17
N ILE A 29 4.50 26.70 -0.05
CA ILE A 29 5.08 27.19 -1.30
C ILE A 29 4.84 28.70 -1.43
N ILE A 30 3.61 29.20 -1.20
CA ILE A 30 3.28 30.61 -1.22
C ILE A 30 4.05 31.40 -0.17
N ARG A 31 4.16 30.89 1.08
CA ARG A 31 4.95 31.53 2.14
C ARG A 31 6.44 31.60 1.80
N THR A 32 6.99 30.60 1.16
CA THR A 32 8.39 30.57 0.75
C THR A 32 8.64 31.56 -0.41
N ALA A 33 7.76 31.59 -1.41
CA ALA A 33 7.81 32.56 -2.49
C ALA A 33 7.72 34.01 -1.97
N THR A 34 6.83 34.27 -1.02
CA THR A 34 6.70 35.61 -0.38
C THR A 34 7.94 35.98 0.44
N ARG A 35 8.57 35.01 1.14
CA ARG A 35 9.82 35.24 1.88
C ARG A 35 11.02 35.53 0.97
N LEU A 36 11.00 35.02 -0.26
CA LEU A 36 12.04 35.27 -1.26
C LEU A 36 11.81 36.56 -2.05
N GLY A 37 10.82 37.38 -1.68
CA GLY A 37 10.57 38.69 -2.33
C GLY A 37 9.95 38.60 -3.72
N LEU A 38 9.38 37.45 -4.10
CA LEU A 38 8.68 37.27 -5.36
C LEU A 38 7.33 37.99 -5.29
N GLY A 39 7.11 38.98 -6.16
CA GLY A 39 5.89 39.80 -6.17
C GLY A 39 4.61 39.01 -6.45
N ALA A 40 3.45 39.64 -6.15
CA ALA A 40 2.11 39.03 -6.29
C ALA A 40 1.83 38.40 -7.67
N GLY A 41 2.46 38.89 -8.74
CA GLY A 41 2.35 38.30 -10.07
C GLY A 41 2.97 36.90 -10.22
N ALA A 42 4.07 36.65 -9.53
CA ALA A 42 4.72 35.33 -9.53
C ALA A 42 3.90 34.30 -8.71
N ALA A 43 3.27 34.73 -7.62
CA ALA A 43 2.38 33.87 -6.82
C ALA A 43 1.12 33.48 -7.63
N VAL A 44 0.57 34.38 -8.46
CA VAL A 44 -0.57 34.09 -9.35
C VAL A 44 -0.17 33.15 -10.50
N ALA A 45 1.05 33.31 -11.04
CA ALA A 45 1.56 32.40 -12.07
C ALA A 45 1.80 31.03 -11.56
N LEU A 46 2.35 30.90 -10.34
CA LEU A 46 2.53 29.62 -9.62
C LEU A 46 1.17 28.95 -9.32
N ASP A 47 0.17 29.73 -8.92
CA ASP A 47 -1.19 29.27 -8.66
C ASP A 47 -1.86 28.69 -9.93
N ARG A 48 -1.58 29.25 -11.09
CA ARG A 48 -2.07 28.75 -12.39
C ARG A 48 -1.30 27.52 -12.88
N MET A 49 -0.01 27.38 -12.54
CA MET A 49 0.81 26.22 -12.89
C MET A 49 0.51 25.00 -12.02
N ILE A 50 0.12 25.21 -10.75
CA ILE A 50 -0.25 24.15 -9.83
C ILE A 50 -1.66 23.59 -10.12
N GLY A 51 -2.39 24.22 -11.03
CA GLY A 51 -3.77 23.88 -11.35
C GLY A 51 -4.78 24.31 -10.27
N PRO A 52 -6.09 24.24 -10.55
CA PRO A 52 -7.08 24.45 -9.51
C PRO A 52 -6.80 23.47 -8.36
N PRO A 53 -7.08 23.83 -7.10
CA PRO A 53 -6.99 22.90 -6.01
C PRO A 53 -7.73 21.65 -6.47
N LEU A 54 -7.04 20.51 -6.47
CA LEU A 54 -7.71 19.21 -6.61
C LEU A 54 -8.92 19.33 -5.71
N ALA A 55 -10.09 19.50 -6.33
CA ALA A 55 -11.30 19.60 -5.58
C ALA A 55 -11.30 18.38 -4.67
N LEU A 56 -11.17 18.58 -3.38
CA LEU A 56 -11.70 17.69 -2.38
C LEU A 56 -13.21 17.71 -2.59
N ALA A 57 -13.61 17.22 -3.76
CA ALA A 57 -14.97 17.07 -4.17
C ALA A 57 -15.40 15.71 -3.69
N ALA A 58 -16.21 15.74 -2.78
CA ALA A 58 -17.11 14.90 -2.07
C ALA A 58 -16.80 15.07 -0.59
N ASP A 59 -17.81 15.37 0.19
CA ASP A 59 -17.72 15.47 1.64
C ASP A 59 -16.89 14.30 2.17
N ALA A 60 -15.86 14.60 2.96
CA ALA A 60 -15.03 13.57 3.54
C ALA A 60 -15.95 12.55 4.22
N PRO A 61 -15.78 11.24 3.99
CA PRO A 61 -16.71 10.25 4.47
C PRO A 61 -16.86 10.38 5.99
N THR A 62 -18.09 10.42 6.47
CA THR A 62 -18.35 10.41 7.91
C THR A 62 -17.81 9.09 8.47
N LEU A 63 -16.80 9.18 9.32
CA LEU A 63 -16.17 8.01 9.92
C LEU A 63 -16.98 7.53 11.13
N PRO A 64 -17.17 6.21 11.30
CA PRO A 64 -17.80 5.67 12.50
C PRO A 64 -17.08 6.15 13.77
N GLU A 65 -17.85 6.50 14.80
CA GLU A 65 -17.28 6.97 16.06
C GLU A 65 -16.74 5.80 16.89
N ILE A 66 -15.55 5.99 17.48
CA ILE A 66 -15.01 5.10 18.52
C ILE A 66 -15.31 5.76 19.86
N ALA A 67 -16.44 5.39 20.47
CA ALA A 67 -16.91 6.02 21.71
C ALA A 67 -16.02 5.67 22.92
N SER A 68 -15.49 4.45 22.99
CA SER A 68 -14.64 3.98 24.10
C SER A 68 -13.74 2.83 23.68
N ILE A 69 -12.77 2.52 24.51
CA ILE A 69 -11.89 1.34 24.38
C ILE A 69 -11.86 0.56 25.69
N PRO A 70 -11.53 -0.73 25.67
CA PRO A 70 -11.29 -1.53 26.86
C PRO A 70 -10.27 -0.87 27.81
N ALA A 71 -10.50 -0.97 29.11
CA ALA A 71 -9.65 -0.32 30.13
C ALA A 71 -8.18 -0.81 30.07
N ASN A 72 -7.95 -2.08 29.73
CA ASN A 72 -6.62 -2.67 29.57
C ASN A 72 -5.83 -2.12 28.38
N LEU A 73 -6.47 -1.38 27.45
CA LEU A 73 -5.79 -0.68 26.35
C LEU A 73 -5.40 0.76 26.72
N LYS A 74 -5.80 1.27 27.90
CA LYS A 74 -5.38 2.57 28.39
C LYS A 74 -3.98 2.53 28.99
N GLY A 75 -3.30 3.68 28.95
CA GLY A 75 -1.94 3.79 29.45
C GLY A 75 -1.41 5.21 29.39
N SER A 76 -0.09 5.33 29.35
CA SER A 76 0.63 6.59 29.22
C SER A 76 1.95 6.39 28.49
N GLY A 77 2.67 7.46 28.22
CA GLY A 77 3.93 7.41 27.49
C GLY A 77 3.72 7.42 25.98
N VAL A 78 4.53 6.67 25.26
CA VAL A 78 4.56 6.69 23.80
C VAL A 78 4.50 5.29 23.19
N VAL A 79 4.09 5.21 21.93
CA VAL A 79 4.34 4.09 21.00
C VAL A 79 4.93 4.66 19.72
N ARG A 80 6.03 4.09 19.25
CA ARG A 80 6.67 4.48 17.98
C ARG A 80 6.21 3.52 16.88
N VAL A 81 5.56 4.07 15.87
CA VAL A 81 4.89 3.32 14.80
C VAL A 81 5.60 3.59 13.47
N CYS A 82 5.84 2.55 12.67
CA CYS A 82 6.37 2.67 11.31
C CYS A 82 5.38 2.13 10.28
N SER A 83 5.05 2.92 9.27
CA SER A 83 4.17 2.55 8.15
C SER A 83 4.68 3.10 6.82
N TYR A 84 3.90 2.89 5.74
CA TYR A 84 4.34 3.14 4.36
C TYR A 84 4.23 4.60 3.88
N GLY A 85 3.88 5.54 4.75
CA GLY A 85 3.86 6.97 4.42
C GLY A 85 2.74 7.42 3.47
N GLY A 86 2.78 8.72 3.14
CA GLY A 86 1.88 9.37 2.20
C GLY A 86 0.40 9.26 2.56
N ALA A 87 -0.48 9.37 1.57
CA ALA A 87 -1.94 9.33 1.76
C ALA A 87 -2.45 8.07 2.50
N PHE A 88 -1.71 6.97 2.41
CA PHE A 88 -2.04 5.75 3.14
C PHE A 88 -1.84 5.94 4.65
N GLN A 89 -0.70 6.45 5.08
CA GLN A 89 -0.44 6.71 6.50
C GLN A 89 -1.31 7.87 7.03
N ASP A 90 -1.67 8.85 6.19
CA ASP A 90 -2.65 9.88 6.56
C ASP A 90 -4.03 9.29 6.85
N ALA A 91 -4.44 8.26 6.09
CA ALA A 91 -5.66 7.53 6.37
C ALA A 91 -5.56 6.71 7.67
N GLN A 92 -4.41 6.06 7.92
CA GLN A 92 -4.16 5.35 9.17
C GLN A 92 -4.13 6.31 10.37
N ARG A 93 -3.58 7.51 10.21
CA ARG A 93 -3.59 8.54 11.26
C ARG A 93 -5.01 8.86 11.70
N LYS A 94 -5.91 9.10 10.74
CA LYS A 94 -7.33 9.39 11.01
C LYS A 94 -8.10 8.18 11.53
N ALA A 95 -7.77 6.98 11.05
CA ALA A 95 -8.48 5.76 11.43
C ALA A 95 -7.99 5.17 12.76
N TYR A 96 -6.68 5.26 13.02
CA TYR A 96 -5.99 4.53 14.08
C TYR A 96 -5.27 5.46 15.07
N PHE A 97 -4.32 6.29 14.61
CA PHE A 97 -3.36 6.94 15.50
C PHE A 97 -4.02 8.01 16.38
N GLU A 98 -4.71 8.97 15.78
CA GLU A 98 -5.42 10.02 16.54
C GLU A 98 -6.49 9.45 17.49
N PRO A 99 -7.35 8.49 17.07
CA PRO A 99 -8.30 7.87 18.00
C PRO A 99 -7.61 7.10 19.13
N PHE A 100 -6.53 6.37 18.83
CA PHE A 100 -5.77 5.66 19.86
C PHE A 100 -5.18 6.62 20.89
N GLU A 101 -4.49 7.68 20.47
CA GLU A 101 -3.95 8.69 21.37
C GLU A 101 -5.04 9.27 22.30
N ARG A 102 -6.14 9.71 21.70
CA ARG A 102 -7.25 10.33 22.41
C ARG A 102 -7.89 9.42 23.46
N LEU A 103 -8.04 8.12 23.15
CA LEU A 103 -8.78 7.19 23.98
C LEU A 103 -7.90 6.44 24.97
N SER A 104 -6.66 6.14 24.59
CA SER A 104 -5.74 5.37 25.44
C SER A 104 -4.91 6.25 26.38
N GLY A 105 -4.63 7.50 26.00
CA GLY A 105 -3.66 8.37 26.67
C GLY A 105 -2.20 8.09 26.29
N ILE A 106 -1.95 7.17 25.33
CA ILE A 106 -0.62 6.82 24.82
C ILE A 106 -0.36 7.62 23.55
N LYS A 107 0.71 8.40 23.50
CA LYS A 107 1.08 9.19 22.32
C LYS A 107 1.64 8.30 21.21
N VAL A 108 1.23 8.54 19.95
CA VAL A 108 1.78 7.88 18.76
C VAL A 108 2.89 8.74 18.15
N VAL A 109 4.08 8.17 17.99
CA VAL A 109 5.19 8.79 17.27
C VAL A 109 5.38 8.05 15.95
N GLU A 110 5.16 8.75 14.85
CA GLU A 110 5.14 8.17 13.52
C GLU A 110 6.49 8.20 12.83
N SER A 111 6.79 7.14 12.08
CA SER A 111 7.89 7.05 11.11
C SER A 111 7.41 6.36 9.84
N GLN A 112 8.24 6.39 8.78
CA GLN A 112 7.87 5.88 7.46
C GLN A 112 8.95 4.95 6.91
N GLY A 113 8.55 4.08 5.97
CA GLY A 113 9.44 3.19 5.26
C GLY A 113 9.85 1.95 6.08
N PRO A 114 8.89 1.06 6.40
CA PRO A 114 9.20 -0.19 7.06
C PRO A 114 10.06 -1.06 6.14
N ASP A 115 11.35 -1.20 6.49
CA ASP A 115 12.34 -1.98 5.73
C ASP A 115 12.82 -3.17 6.58
N PRO A 116 12.59 -4.43 6.13
CA PRO A 116 13.03 -5.62 6.85
C PRO A 116 14.56 -5.70 7.04
N VAL A 117 15.35 -5.14 6.12
CA VAL A 117 16.82 -5.12 6.24
C VAL A 117 17.25 -4.15 7.34
N LYS A 118 16.68 -2.94 7.32
CA LYS A 118 16.90 -1.95 8.38
C LYS A 118 16.44 -2.48 9.74
N LEU A 119 15.26 -3.11 9.79
CA LEU A 119 14.73 -3.72 11.01
C LEU A 119 15.69 -4.76 11.58
N LYS A 120 16.20 -5.66 10.72
CA LYS A 120 17.20 -6.64 11.15
C LYS A 120 18.41 -5.97 11.81
N ALA A 121 18.96 -4.93 11.17
CA ALA A 121 20.08 -4.19 11.71
C ALA A 121 19.75 -3.53 13.07
N MET A 122 18.57 -2.92 13.21
CA MET A 122 18.12 -2.31 14.47
C MET A 122 18.08 -3.31 15.63
N VAL A 123 17.52 -4.51 15.39
CA VAL A 123 17.42 -5.55 16.42
C VAL A 123 18.80 -6.13 16.75
N ASP A 124 19.62 -6.45 15.73
CA ASP A 124 20.97 -6.98 15.92
C ASP A 124 21.87 -6.03 16.72
N THR A 125 21.76 -4.72 16.48
CA THR A 125 22.54 -3.68 17.15
C THR A 125 21.89 -3.16 18.44
N LYS A 126 20.68 -3.62 18.77
CA LYS A 126 19.86 -3.14 19.90
C LYS A 126 19.56 -1.62 19.82
N ASN A 127 19.53 -1.08 18.62
CA ASN A 127 19.19 0.33 18.38
C ASN A 127 17.79 0.43 17.72
N ILE A 128 16.76 0.23 18.51
CA ILE A 128 15.38 0.13 18.05
C ILE A 128 14.78 1.54 17.87
N GLU A 129 14.52 1.95 16.63
CA GLU A 129 13.97 3.28 16.30
C GLU A 129 12.45 3.35 16.42
N TYR A 130 11.72 2.23 16.16
CA TYR A 130 10.26 2.13 16.32
C TYR A 130 9.87 0.83 17.00
N ASP A 131 8.72 0.81 17.67
CA ASP A 131 8.28 -0.30 18.51
C ASP A 131 7.45 -1.32 17.75
N VAL A 132 6.65 -0.84 16.78
CA VAL A 132 5.74 -1.65 15.97
C VAL A 132 5.75 -1.14 14.53
N GLY A 133 5.69 -2.05 13.57
CA GLY A 133 5.68 -1.70 12.15
C GLY A 133 4.70 -2.54 11.34
N GLU A 134 4.33 -2.00 10.20
CA GLU A 134 3.50 -2.67 9.20
C GLU A 134 4.40 -3.27 8.12
N PHE A 135 4.23 -4.56 7.83
CA PHE A 135 5.06 -5.30 6.88
C PHE A 135 4.22 -6.24 6.03
N ASP A 136 4.66 -6.50 4.81
CA ASP A 136 4.19 -7.68 4.08
C ASP A 136 4.42 -8.95 4.92
N ARG A 137 3.41 -9.80 5.02
CA ARG A 137 3.48 -11.02 5.85
C ARG A 137 4.65 -11.94 5.49
N ALA A 138 4.99 -12.07 4.20
CA ALA A 138 6.12 -12.92 3.80
C ALA A 138 7.45 -12.41 4.37
N SER A 139 7.61 -11.09 4.52
CA SER A 139 8.77 -10.47 5.17
C SER A 139 8.85 -10.81 6.66
N VAL A 140 7.72 -10.80 7.37
CA VAL A 140 7.68 -11.20 8.79
C VAL A 140 8.10 -12.65 8.95
N ILE A 141 7.54 -13.56 8.14
CA ILE A 141 7.86 -15.00 8.15
C ILE A 141 9.33 -15.23 7.79
N ASN A 142 9.85 -14.55 6.77
CA ASN A 142 11.24 -14.68 6.32
C ASN A 142 12.22 -14.25 7.41
N LEU A 143 11.96 -13.13 8.07
CA LEU A 143 12.81 -12.66 9.15
C LEU A 143 12.77 -13.61 10.36
N GLN A 144 11.59 -14.13 10.71
CA GLN A 144 11.46 -15.08 11.81
C GLN A 144 12.29 -16.36 11.62
N LYS A 145 12.47 -16.81 10.38
CA LYS A 145 13.36 -17.94 10.06
C LYS A 145 14.85 -17.63 10.29
N LYS A 146 15.22 -16.36 10.25
CA LYS A 146 16.62 -15.90 10.37
C LYS A 146 17.02 -15.59 11.81
N GLY A 147 16.05 -15.49 12.75
CA GLY A 147 16.31 -15.22 14.15
C GLY A 147 15.12 -14.67 14.92
N ASP A 148 15.37 -14.22 16.15
CA ASP A 148 14.36 -13.68 17.07
C ASP A 148 14.23 -12.17 16.91
N TYR A 149 13.47 -11.76 15.87
CA TYR A 149 13.30 -10.35 15.49
C TYR A 149 11.98 -9.74 15.94
N TRP A 150 11.04 -10.58 16.44
CA TRP A 150 9.68 -10.18 16.78
C TRP A 150 9.30 -10.57 18.19
N GLU A 151 8.49 -9.74 18.82
CA GLU A 151 7.78 -10.13 20.04
C GLU A 151 6.55 -10.97 19.69
N GLU A 152 6.20 -11.90 20.58
CA GLU A 152 4.95 -12.64 20.44
C GLU A 152 3.75 -11.71 20.67
N ILE A 153 2.73 -11.81 19.81
CA ILE A 153 1.50 -11.03 19.95
C ILE A 153 0.78 -11.40 21.24
N ASP A 154 0.40 -10.40 22.02
CA ASP A 154 -0.40 -10.60 23.23
C ASP A 154 -1.89 -10.78 22.89
N TYR A 155 -2.26 -12.01 22.64
CA TYR A 155 -3.65 -12.38 22.36
C TYR A 155 -4.59 -12.25 23.58
N GLY A 156 -4.08 -11.96 24.77
CA GLY A 156 -4.88 -11.56 25.91
C GLY A 156 -5.46 -10.14 25.79
N LEU A 157 -4.88 -9.31 24.91
CA LEU A 157 -5.38 -7.95 24.63
C LEU A 157 -6.28 -7.90 23.38
N VAL A 158 -6.16 -8.85 22.47
CA VAL A 158 -6.85 -8.85 21.17
C VAL A 158 -8.14 -9.65 21.25
N ASP A 159 -9.28 -9.05 20.88
CA ASP A 159 -10.51 -9.82 20.67
C ASP A 159 -10.46 -10.57 19.34
N ILE A 160 -10.06 -11.83 19.41
CA ILE A 160 -9.90 -12.71 18.25
C ILE A 160 -11.17 -13.38 17.76
N ASN A 161 -12.31 -13.25 18.46
CA ASN A 161 -13.53 -14.00 18.16
C ASN A 161 -14.07 -13.69 16.75
N ASN A 162 -13.88 -12.46 16.29
CA ASN A 162 -14.30 -12.00 14.96
C ASN A 162 -13.17 -11.95 13.93
N ILE A 163 -11.97 -12.44 14.27
CA ILE A 163 -10.81 -12.50 13.38
C ILE A 163 -10.59 -13.95 12.94
N ASP A 164 -10.55 -14.19 11.62
CA ASP A 164 -10.29 -15.52 11.08
C ASP A 164 -8.89 -16.00 11.51
N LYS A 165 -8.77 -17.29 11.86
CA LYS A 165 -7.50 -17.91 12.23
C LYS A 165 -6.41 -17.76 11.17
N ALA A 166 -6.78 -17.65 9.89
CA ALA A 166 -5.87 -17.41 8.79
C ALA A 166 -5.11 -16.07 8.91
N PHE A 167 -5.60 -15.12 9.72
CA PHE A 167 -5.00 -13.81 9.96
C PHE A 167 -4.26 -13.70 11.29
N GLN A 168 -4.25 -14.77 12.09
CA GLN A 168 -3.63 -14.80 13.42
C GLN A 168 -2.30 -15.55 13.37
N TYR A 169 -1.21 -14.86 13.63
CA TYR A 169 0.12 -15.42 13.67
C TYR A 169 0.75 -15.21 15.04
N LYS A 170 1.71 -16.05 15.40
CA LYS A 170 2.40 -15.94 16.69
C LYS A 170 3.08 -14.59 16.87
N TYR A 171 3.65 -14.02 15.78
CA TYR A 171 4.48 -12.83 15.81
C TYR A 171 3.90 -11.64 15.06
N SER A 172 2.72 -11.77 14.51
CA SER A 172 2.05 -10.67 13.80
C SER A 172 0.54 -10.87 13.74
N LEU A 173 -0.16 -9.76 13.54
CA LEU A 173 -1.57 -9.75 13.20
C LEU A 173 -1.74 -9.15 11.81
N ASP A 174 -2.37 -9.90 10.93
CA ASP A 174 -2.79 -9.35 9.65
C ASP A 174 -3.91 -8.35 9.85
N MET A 175 -3.86 -7.29 9.07
CA MET A 175 -4.76 -6.18 9.31
C MET A 175 -5.43 -5.64 8.06
N LEU A 176 -4.77 -5.76 6.93
CA LEU A 176 -5.12 -5.01 5.75
C LEU A 176 -5.19 -5.93 4.53
N PRO A 177 -6.32 -6.63 4.32
CA PRO A 177 -6.55 -7.32 3.06
C PRO A 177 -6.66 -6.32 1.91
N TYR A 178 -5.83 -6.51 0.89
CA TYR A 178 -5.84 -5.70 -0.33
C TYR A 178 -5.66 -6.57 -1.57
N ALA A 179 -6.00 -6.04 -2.73
CA ALA A 179 -5.78 -6.73 -3.99
C ALA A 179 -4.54 -6.20 -4.70
N GLN A 180 -3.64 -7.09 -5.08
CA GLN A 180 -2.69 -6.84 -6.16
C GLN A 180 -3.26 -7.46 -7.44
N THR A 181 -3.57 -6.59 -8.40
CA THR A 181 -4.32 -7.00 -9.57
C THR A 181 -3.99 -6.10 -10.76
N TYR A 182 -4.73 -6.24 -11.85
CA TYR A 182 -4.59 -5.38 -13.02
C TYR A 182 -5.65 -4.26 -13.01
N ALA A 183 -5.25 -3.14 -13.58
CA ALA A 183 -6.12 -2.02 -13.85
C ALA A 183 -5.89 -1.53 -15.30
N TRP A 184 -6.88 -0.87 -15.86
CA TRP A 184 -6.80 -0.35 -17.22
C TRP A 184 -7.51 0.99 -17.38
N ARG A 185 -7.18 1.68 -18.48
CA ARG A 185 -7.86 2.91 -18.90
C ARG A 185 -9.14 2.59 -19.68
N THR A 186 -10.27 3.05 -19.16
CA THR A 186 -11.59 2.81 -19.78
C THR A 186 -11.84 3.64 -21.03
N ASP A 187 -11.14 4.79 -21.18
CA ASP A 187 -11.20 5.62 -22.36
C ASP A 187 -10.41 5.02 -23.56
N VAL A 188 -9.51 4.09 -23.30
CA VAL A 188 -8.77 3.34 -24.33
C VAL A 188 -9.53 2.08 -24.75
N PHE A 189 -10.03 1.30 -23.79
CA PHE A 189 -10.72 0.02 -24.05
C PHE A 189 -12.23 0.18 -23.84
N LYS A 190 -12.89 0.87 -24.81
CA LYS A 190 -14.31 1.20 -24.71
C LYS A 190 -15.24 0.01 -24.96
N ASP A 191 -14.88 -0.83 -25.95
CA ASP A 191 -15.74 -1.89 -26.48
C ASP A 191 -15.45 -3.27 -25.89
N ALA A 192 -14.28 -3.47 -25.32
CA ALA A 192 -13.87 -4.75 -24.72
C ALA A 192 -13.08 -4.50 -23.43
N LYS A 193 -13.60 -5.01 -22.31
CA LYS A 193 -12.93 -4.89 -21.02
C LYS A 193 -11.97 -6.05 -20.80
N PRO A 194 -10.70 -5.79 -20.42
CA PRO A 194 -9.80 -6.85 -19.95
C PRO A 194 -10.42 -7.56 -18.72
N ASN A 195 -10.43 -8.88 -18.73
CA ASN A 195 -11.07 -9.67 -17.66
C ASN A 195 -10.22 -10.86 -17.18
N SER A 196 -8.94 -10.85 -17.49
CA SER A 196 -8.00 -11.91 -17.08
C SER A 196 -6.56 -11.47 -17.24
N TRP A 197 -5.61 -12.22 -16.67
CA TRP A 197 -4.19 -12.04 -16.98
C TRP A 197 -3.86 -12.41 -18.42
N ALA A 198 -4.58 -13.35 -19.02
CA ALA A 198 -4.44 -13.63 -20.46
C ALA A 198 -4.76 -12.39 -21.31
N ASP A 199 -5.81 -11.63 -20.96
CA ASP A 199 -6.12 -10.37 -21.64
C ASP A 199 -5.02 -9.30 -21.39
N PHE A 200 -4.46 -9.25 -20.18
CA PHE A 200 -3.34 -8.33 -19.90
C PHE A 200 -2.10 -8.66 -20.77
N TRP A 201 -1.85 -9.93 -21.07
CA TRP A 201 -0.77 -10.40 -21.95
C TRP A 201 -1.10 -10.26 -23.45
N ASP A 202 -2.38 -10.21 -23.83
CA ASP A 202 -2.78 -10.10 -25.24
C ASP A 202 -2.65 -8.65 -25.74
N THR A 203 -1.45 -8.32 -26.22
CA THR A 203 -1.14 -6.98 -26.75
C THR A 203 -1.72 -6.73 -28.15
N LYS A 204 -2.32 -7.73 -28.79
CA LYS A 204 -3.04 -7.57 -30.07
C LYS A 204 -4.48 -7.15 -29.81
N LYS A 205 -5.16 -7.84 -28.90
CA LYS A 205 -6.54 -7.51 -28.51
C LYS A 205 -6.60 -6.23 -27.68
N PHE A 206 -5.65 -6.04 -26.77
CA PHE A 206 -5.53 -4.89 -25.88
C PHE A 206 -4.19 -4.18 -26.12
N PRO A 207 -4.05 -3.38 -27.20
CA PRO A 207 -2.77 -2.74 -27.55
C PRO A 207 -2.39 -1.62 -26.58
N GLY A 208 -1.08 -1.34 -26.49
CA GLY A 208 -0.50 -0.21 -25.75
C GLY A 208 0.45 -0.61 -24.61
N PRO A 209 1.06 0.38 -23.95
CA PRO A 209 2.10 0.15 -22.92
C PRO A 209 1.52 -0.38 -21.61
N ARG A 210 2.31 -1.25 -20.96
CA ARG A 210 2.04 -1.83 -19.64
C ARG A 210 3.06 -1.36 -18.61
N THR A 211 2.66 -1.42 -17.34
CA THR A 211 3.59 -1.28 -16.22
C THR A 211 3.35 -2.38 -15.17
N MET A 212 4.42 -2.91 -14.61
CA MET A 212 4.40 -4.06 -13.69
C MET A 212 5.39 -3.84 -12.54
N PRO A 213 5.23 -4.54 -11.39
CA PRO A 213 6.16 -4.42 -10.28
C PRO A 213 7.54 -4.98 -10.63
N ALA A 214 8.57 -4.30 -10.18
CA ALA A 214 9.95 -4.79 -10.25
C ALA A 214 10.19 -5.94 -9.26
N GLY A 215 11.20 -6.75 -9.55
CA GLY A 215 11.73 -7.74 -8.60
C GLY A 215 12.88 -7.17 -7.76
N SER A 216 12.85 -5.88 -7.46
CA SER A 216 13.91 -5.12 -6.76
C SER A 216 13.29 -4.10 -5.80
N GLY A 217 14.10 -3.37 -5.05
CA GLY A 217 13.61 -2.32 -4.16
C GLY A 217 12.68 -2.82 -3.04
N GLY A 218 12.88 -4.05 -2.56
CA GLY A 218 11.99 -4.66 -1.55
C GLY A 218 10.76 -5.35 -2.11
N LEU A 219 10.43 -5.12 -3.39
CA LEU A 219 9.32 -5.77 -4.09
C LEU A 219 9.72 -7.15 -4.64
N THR A 220 8.72 -7.93 -5.01
CA THR A 220 8.87 -9.16 -5.80
C THR A 220 8.17 -8.98 -7.15
N PRO A 221 8.68 -9.59 -8.25
CA PRO A 221 7.94 -9.63 -9.50
C PRO A 221 6.61 -10.38 -9.26
N PHE A 222 5.55 -9.96 -9.92
CA PHE A 222 4.26 -10.61 -9.76
C PHE A 222 4.16 -11.84 -10.66
N LEU A 223 4.80 -12.95 -10.22
CA LEU A 223 4.91 -14.19 -10.98
C LEU A 223 3.57 -14.91 -11.14
N GLU A 224 2.65 -14.74 -10.20
CA GLU A 224 1.30 -15.31 -10.25
C GLU A 224 0.55 -14.86 -11.52
N ALA A 225 0.65 -13.58 -11.85
CA ALA A 225 0.08 -13.04 -13.08
C ALA A 225 0.66 -13.75 -14.31
N ALA A 226 1.95 -14.03 -14.30
CA ALA A 226 2.64 -14.66 -15.43
C ALA A 226 2.22 -16.12 -15.63
N VAL A 227 2.09 -16.91 -14.56
CA VAL A 227 1.65 -18.31 -14.67
C VAL A 227 0.17 -18.40 -15.01
N LEU A 228 -0.67 -17.49 -14.49
CA LEU A 228 -2.08 -17.40 -14.85
C LEU A 228 -2.27 -17.03 -16.32
N ALA A 229 -1.50 -16.06 -16.83
CA ALA A 229 -1.47 -15.72 -18.25
C ALA A 229 -1.00 -16.87 -19.13
N ALA A 230 -0.14 -17.76 -18.61
CA ALA A 230 0.29 -18.99 -19.28
C ALA A 230 -0.72 -20.15 -19.15
N GLY A 231 -1.93 -19.89 -18.62
CA GLY A 231 -3.02 -20.85 -18.54
C GLY A 231 -2.97 -21.78 -17.32
N VAL A 232 -2.15 -21.51 -16.32
CA VAL A 232 -2.20 -22.27 -15.05
C VAL A 232 -3.51 -21.96 -14.34
N PRO A 233 -4.29 -22.96 -13.91
CA PRO A 233 -5.50 -22.75 -13.13
C PRO A 233 -5.22 -22.03 -11.80
N MET A 234 -6.16 -21.18 -11.34
CA MET A 234 -5.99 -20.37 -10.14
C MET A 234 -5.76 -21.20 -8.87
N ASP A 235 -6.34 -22.39 -8.78
CA ASP A 235 -6.18 -23.35 -7.69
C ASP A 235 -4.86 -24.16 -7.75
N LYS A 236 -4.04 -23.96 -8.81
CA LYS A 236 -2.77 -24.66 -9.04
C LYS A 236 -1.57 -23.72 -9.19
N ILE A 237 -1.71 -22.48 -8.72
CA ILE A 237 -0.60 -21.50 -8.76
C ILE A 237 0.58 -21.98 -7.92
N TYR A 238 0.30 -22.59 -6.76
CA TYR A 238 1.33 -23.03 -5.82
C TYR A 238 1.34 -24.57 -5.65
N PRO A 239 2.52 -25.17 -5.54
CA PRO A 239 3.85 -24.56 -5.66
C PRO A 239 4.09 -24.04 -7.06
N MET A 240 4.63 -22.82 -7.17
CA MET A 240 4.75 -22.15 -8.47
C MET A 240 5.93 -22.67 -9.29
N ASP A 241 5.68 -22.91 -10.57
CA ASP A 241 6.71 -23.13 -11.57
C ASP A 241 7.35 -21.79 -11.95
N ILE A 242 8.50 -21.52 -11.32
CA ILE A 242 9.24 -20.27 -11.48
C ILE A 242 9.74 -20.12 -12.93
N ASP A 243 10.19 -21.19 -13.58
CA ASP A 243 10.71 -21.15 -14.94
C ASP A 243 9.61 -20.77 -15.93
N LYS A 244 8.46 -21.42 -15.83
CA LYS A 244 7.27 -21.09 -16.62
C LYS A 244 6.81 -19.65 -16.42
N ALA A 245 6.91 -19.12 -15.19
CA ALA A 245 6.59 -17.73 -14.91
C ALA A 245 7.51 -16.77 -15.68
N TYR A 246 8.82 -17.00 -15.68
CA TYR A 246 9.77 -16.18 -16.42
C TYR A 246 9.66 -16.32 -17.94
N GLU A 247 9.36 -17.50 -18.45
CA GLU A 247 9.03 -17.70 -19.88
C GLU A 247 7.79 -16.89 -20.30
N SER A 248 6.79 -16.83 -19.44
CA SER A 248 5.60 -16.00 -19.67
C SER A 248 5.92 -14.51 -19.60
N LEU A 249 6.68 -14.07 -18.58
CA LEU A 249 7.13 -12.69 -18.46
C LEU A 249 7.94 -12.22 -19.68
N ALA A 250 8.77 -13.09 -20.27
CA ALA A 250 9.54 -12.76 -21.46
C ALA A 250 8.63 -12.35 -22.64
N LYS A 251 7.42 -12.92 -22.74
CA LYS A 251 6.46 -12.61 -23.81
C LYS A 251 5.87 -11.21 -23.67
N ILE A 252 5.63 -10.74 -22.46
CA ILE A 252 5.05 -9.41 -22.20
C ILE A 252 6.11 -8.32 -22.03
N LYS A 253 7.36 -8.68 -21.72
CA LYS A 253 8.49 -7.77 -21.47
C LYS A 253 8.60 -6.63 -22.49
N PRO A 254 8.48 -6.85 -23.82
CA PRO A 254 8.58 -5.77 -24.81
C PRO A 254 7.49 -4.69 -24.68
N SER A 255 6.36 -5.01 -24.04
CA SER A 255 5.24 -4.08 -23.84
C SER A 255 5.25 -3.42 -22.47
N VAL A 256 6.16 -3.82 -21.59
CA VAL A 256 6.31 -3.23 -20.26
C VAL A 256 7.28 -2.05 -20.33
N VAL A 257 6.72 -0.84 -20.30
CA VAL A 257 7.52 0.41 -20.39
C VAL A 257 8.17 0.79 -19.06
N LYS A 258 7.66 0.25 -17.94
CA LYS A 258 8.22 0.51 -16.61
C LYS A 258 7.99 -0.68 -15.69
N TRP A 259 9.07 -1.16 -15.08
CA TRP A 259 9.05 -2.01 -13.91
C TRP A 259 9.11 -1.09 -12.69
N TRP A 260 7.98 -0.95 -11.98
CA TRP A 260 7.88 0.04 -10.91
C TRP A 260 8.38 -0.50 -9.56
N GLU A 261 8.97 0.39 -8.77
CA GLU A 261 9.55 0.10 -7.44
C GLU A 261 8.80 0.78 -6.29
N ALA A 262 7.76 1.56 -6.59
CA ALA A 262 6.89 2.18 -5.59
C ALA A 262 5.43 2.12 -6.01
N GLY A 263 4.55 1.81 -5.06
CA GLY A 263 3.13 1.53 -5.33
C GLY A 263 2.30 2.70 -5.85
N ALA A 264 2.80 3.95 -5.79
CA ALA A 264 2.14 5.11 -6.40
C ALA A 264 2.35 5.18 -7.91
N ILE A 265 3.48 4.64 -8.42
CA ILE A 265 3.90 4.77 -9.82
C ILE A 265 2.86 4.21 -10.81
N PRO A 266 2.32 2.99 -10.66
CA PRO A 266 1.38 2.46 -11.65
C PRO A 266 0.09 3.27 -11.76
N ALA A 267 -0.42 3.81 -10.65
CA ALA A 267 -1.58 4.68 -10.67
C ALA A 267 -1.28 6.00 -11.39
N GLN A 268 -0.14 6.61 -11.11
CA GLN A 268 0.30 7.83 -11.80
C GLN A 268 0.45 7.59 -13.30
N MET A 269 1.14 6.53 -13.73
CA MET A 269 1.32 6.21 -15.15
C MET A 269 0.00 5.98 -15.89
N LEU A 270 -1.00 5.37 -15.24
CA LEU A 270 -2.34 5.28 -15.80
C LEU A 270 -3.00 6.66 -15.92
N ASN A 271 -2.89 7.50 -14.87
CA ASN A 271 -3.44 8.86 -14.89
C ASN A 271 -2.82 9.72 -15.99
N ASP A 272 -1.51 9.69 -16.14
CA ASP A 272 -0.73 10.50 -17.07
C ASP A 272 -0.69 9.91 -18.50
N LYS A 273 -1.39 8.79 -18.74
CA LYS A 273 -1.48 8.09 -20.02
C LYS A 273 -0.16 7.49 -20.52
N GLU A 274 0.79 7.30 -19.64
CA GLU A 274 2.07 6.63 -19.94
C GLU A 274 1.92 5.11 -20.04
N ALA A 275 0.91 4.56 -19.36
CA ALA A 275 0.48 3.18 -19.50
C ALA A 275 -1.03 3.10 -19.74
N VAL A 276 -1.48 2.07 -20.45
CA VAL A 276 -2.92 1.79 -20.66
C VAL A 276 -3.42 0.67 -19.77
N MET A 277 -2.51 -0.19 -19.31
CA MET A 277 -2.76 -1.24 -18.32
C MET A 277 -1.61 -1.28 -17.29
N ALA A 278 -1.95 -1.60 -16.07
CA ALA A 278 -0.99 -1.68 -14.97
C ALA A 278 -1.29 -2.85 -14.04
N VAL A 279 -0.26 -3.51 -13.53
CA VAL A 279 -0.36 -4.23 -12.27
C VAL A 279 -0.28 -3.21 -11.15
N ALA A 280 -1.25 -3.22 -10.24
CA ALA A 280 -1.32 -2.22 -9.17
C ALA A 280 -2.05 -2.76 -7.93
N TRP A 281 -1.98 -2.01 -6.84
CA TRP A 281 -2.80 -2.24 -5.67
C TRP A 281 -4.13 -1.49 -5.80
N ASN A 282 -5.24 -2.17 -5.53
CA ASN A 282 -6.59 -1.66 -5.75
C ASN A 282 -6.84 -0.28 -5.10
N GLY A 283 -6.32 -0.04 -3.89
CA GLY A 283 -6.51 1.25 -3.21
C GLY A 283 -5.82 2.42 -3.90
N ARG A 284 -4.72 2.20 -4.61
CA ARG A 284 -4.03 3.24 -5.39
C ARG A 284 -4.81 3.60 -6.64
N ILE A 285 -5.42 2.62 -7.29
CA ILE A 285 -6.29 2.86 -8.46
C ILE A 285 -7.58 3.56 -8.03
N ALA A 286 -8.18 3.13 -6.92
CA ALA A 286 -9.38 3.79 -6.38
C ALA A 286 -9.13 5.28 -6.04
N ALA A 287 -7.94 5.64 -5.59
CA ALA A 287 -7.59 7.05 -5.31
C ALA A 287 -7.62 7.93 -6.57
N ILE A 288 -7.04 7.47 -7.68
CA ILE A 288 -7.09 8.24 -8.95
C ILE A 288 -8.49 8.19 -9.59
N GLN A 289 -9.23 7.10 -9.41
CA GLN A 289 -10.61 6.95 -9.86
C GLN A 289 -11.54 7.94 -9.17
N ALA A 290 -11.39 8.12 -7.86
CA ALA A 290 -12.11 9.13 -7.08
C ALA A 290 -11.81 10.57 -7.55
N ASN A 291 -10.64 10.80 -8.15
CA ASN A 291 -10.25 12.08 -8.75
C ASN A 291 -10.65 12.19 -10.24
N GLY A 292 -11.50 11.30 -10.74
CA GLY A 292 -12.05 11.35 -12.10
C GLY A 292 -11.19 10.72 -13.18
N ALA A 293 -10.10 10.02 -12.85
CA ALA A 293 -9.35 9.29 -13.85
C ALA A 293 -10.20 8.18 -14.47
N PRO A 294 -10.22 8.03 -15.81
CA PRO A 294 -11.00 7.00 -16.49
C PRO A 294 -10.27 5.65 -16.41
N VAL A 295 -10.29 5.05 -15.23
CA VAL A 295 -9.63 3.77 -14.96
C VAL A 295 -10.59 2.80 -14.27
N GLU A 296 -10.35 1.51 -14.41
CA GLU A 296 -11.12 0.44 -13.76
C GLU A 296 -10.18 -0.65 -13.25
N VAL A 297 -10.58 -1.34 -12.19
CA VAL A 297 -9.84 -2.46 -11.57
C VAL A 297 -10.46 -3.78 -12.00
N GLY A 298 -9.64 -4.73 -12.43
CA GLY A 298 -10.05 -6.12 -12.63
C GLY A 298 -9.87 -6.93 -11.34
N TRP A 299 -10.90 -7.66 -10.95
CA TRP A 299 -10.85 -8.49 -9.75
C TRP A 299 -10.49 -9.95 -10.05
N ARG A 300 -10.93 -10.44 -11.21
CA ARG A 300 -10.75 -11.83 -11.59
C ARG A 300 -9.28 -12.22 -11.66
N GLN A 301 -8.93 -13.28 -10.94
CA GLN A 301 -7.55 -13.76 -10.81
C GLN A 301 -6.59 -12.76 -10.11
N GLY A 302 -7.12 -11.77 -9.40
CA GLY A 302 -6.31 -10.90 -8.54
C GLY A 302 -5.78 -11.65 -7.33
N ALA A 303 -4.65 -11.22 -6.78
CA ALA A 303 -4.11 -11.75 -5.55
C ALA A 303 -4.71 -11.02 -4.35
N LEU A 304 -5.37 -11.74 -3.45
CA LEU A 304 -5.72 -11.22 -2.13
C LEU A 304 -4.48 -11.33 -1.24
N ARG A 305 -3.93 -10.20 -0.87
CA ARG A 305 -2.75 -10.06 -0.01
C ARG A 305 -3.14 -9.42 1.32
N THR A 306 -2.27 -9.54 2.30
CA THR A 306 -2.43 -8.87 3.59
C THR A 306 -1.10 -8.29 4.04
N ASP A 307 -1.17 -7.11 4.64
CA ASP A 307 -0.08 -6.60 5.45
C ASP A 307 -0.35 -6.94 6.92
N ALA A 308 0.73 -7.10 7.66
CA ALA A 308 0.71 -7.51 9.05
C ALA A 308 1.42 -6.48 9.92
N TRP A 309 0.88 -6.24 11.09
CA TRP A 309 1.54 -5.47 12.13
C TRP A 309 2.32 -6.39 13.05
N ALA A 310 3.58 -6.07 13.29
CA ALA A 310 4.48 -6.86 14.13
C ALA A 310 5.26 -5.95 15.09
N VAL A 311 5.40 -6.38 16.34
CA VAL A 311 6.15 -5.68 17.38
C VAL A 311 7.60 -6.16 17.36
N LEU A 312 8.54 -5.21 17.32
CA LEU A 312 9.97 -5.52 17.22
C LEU A 312 10.50 -6.12 18.53
N LYS A 313 11.38 -7.10 18.38
CA LYS A 313 12.11 -7.65 19.51
C LYS A 313 12.97 -6.57 20.18
N GLY A 314 12.83 -6.44 21.51
CA GLY A 314 13.53 -5.42 22.27
C GLY A 314 12.95 -4.01 22.17
N ALA A 315 11.73 -3.85 21.63
CA ALA A 315 11.01 -2.58 21.61
C ALA A 315 10.89 -1.96 23.01
N ALA A 316 11.34 -0.71 23.16
CA ALA A 316 11.34 -0.02 24.45
C ALA A 316 9.93 0.19 25.03
N ASN A 317 8.92 0.33 24.13
CA ASN A 317 7.52 0.54 24.51
C ASN A 317 6.65 -0.69 24.12
N ARG A 318 7.17 -1.90 24.33
CA ARG A 318 6.52 -3.18 23.95
C ARG A 318 5.06 -3.25 24.41
N GLU A 319 4.77 -2.90 25.66
CA GLU A 319 3.41 -2.95 26.19
C GLU A 319 2.46 -2.01 25.42
N ASN A 320 2.88 -0.77 25.18
CA ASN A 320 2.11 0.19 24.41
C ASN A 320 1.95 -0.23 22.94
N ALA A 321 2.97 -0.88 22.36
CA ALA A 321 2.89 -1.46 21.01
C ALA A 321 1.86 -2.60 20.92
N MET A 322 1.78 -3.47 21.94
CA MET A 322 0.75 -4.52 22.00
C MET A 322 -0.65 -3.93 22.18
N LYS A 323 -0.82 -2.88 23.02
CA LYS A 323 -2.10 -2.15 23.17
C LYS A 323 -2.52 -1.49 21.84
N PHE A 324 -1.57 -0.87 21.14
CA PHE A 324 -1.83 -0.29 19.83
C PHE A 324 -2.26 -1.36 18.82
N THR A 325 -1.54 -2.48 18.75
CA THR A 325 -1.88 -3.61 17.85
C THR A 325 -3.28 -4.14 18.15
N ALA A 326 -3.64 -4.31 19.44
CA ALA A 326 -4.98 -4.72 19.83
C ALA A 326 -6.05 -3.70 19.43
N PHE A 327 -5.79 -2.41 19.61
CA PHE A 327 -6.73 -1.36 19.23
C PHE A 327 -7.04 -1.36 17.74
N ILE A 328 -6.01 -1.43 16.89
CA ILE A 328 -6.21 -1.37 15.44
C ILE A 328 -6.92 -2.61 14.87
N THR A 329 -7.01 -3.72 15.64
CA THR A 329 -7.81 -4.90 15.27
C THR A 329 -9.28 -4.80 15.68
N MET A 330 -9.67 -3.78 16.45
CA MET A 330 -11.07 -3.56 16.81
C MET A 330 -11.92 -3.26 15.56
N PRO A 331 -13.22 -3.60 15.57
CA PRO A 331 -14.06 -3.45 14.38
C PRO A 331 -14.18 -2.01 13.87
N VAL A 332 -14.39 -1.03 14.78
CA VAL A 332 -14.58 0.36 14.36
C VAL A 332 -13.33 1.00 13.77
N PRO A 333 -12.12 0.87 14.36
CA PRO A 333 -10.89 1.32 13.71
C PRO A 333 -10.70 0.75 12.30
N GLN A 334 -10.93 -0.55 12.10
CA GLN A 334 -10.83 -1.17 10.79
C GLN A 334 -11.86 -0.65 9.78
N ALA A 335 -13.11 -0.48 10.21
CA ALA A 335 -14.14 0.14 9.38
C ALA A 335 -13.76 1.57 8.96
N ARG A 336 -13.20 2.36 9.89
CA ARG A 336 -12.70 3.71 9.59
C ARG A 336 -11.64 3.72 8.49
N LEU A 337 -10.66 2.81 8.56
CA LEU A 337 -9.65 2.71 7.51
C LEU A 337 -10.30 2.31 6.17
N SER A 338 -11.18 1.30 6.18
CA SER A 338 -11.90 0.87 4.97
C SER A 338 -12.80 1.96 4.38
N MET A 339 -13.30 2.92 5.18
CA MET A 339 -14.00 4.11 4.68
C MET A 339 -13.07 5.07 3.93
N LEU A 340 -11.84 5.25 4.42
CA LEU A 340 -10.87 6.19 3.86
C LEU A 340 -10.17 5.61 2.62
N ILE A 341 -9.82 4.32 2.66
CA ILE A 341 -9.18 3.61 1.55
C ILE A 341 -9.93 2.30 1.32
N PRO A 342 -10.24 1.90 0.07
CA PRO A 342 -10.99 0.68 -0.22
C PRO A 342 -10.14 -0.59 -0.06
N TYR A 343 -9.52 -0.74 1.10
CA TYR A 343 -8.90 -1.96 1.57
C TYR A 343 -9.85 -2.70 2.51
N GLY A 344 -9.70 -4.01 2.58
CA GLY A 344 -10.52 -4.85 3.42
C GLY A 344 -10.18 -4.76 4.90
N PHE A 345 -10.83 -5.58 5.67
CA PHE A 345 -10.63 -5.72 7.11
C PHE A 345 -10.57 -7.20 7.49
N VAL A 346 -9.96 -7.51 8.62
CA VAL A 346 -9.85 -8.89 9.15
C VAL A 346 -10.86 -9.17 10.26
N ASN A 347 -11.32 -8.14 10.96
CA ASN A 347 -12.36 -8.26 11.97
C ASN A 347 -13.75 -8.20 11.31
N LYS A 348 -14.46 -9.33 11.29
CA LYS A 348 -15.76 -9.46 10.60
C LYS A 348 -16.82 -8.50 11.13
N ALA A 349 -16.76 -8.12 12.42
CA ALA A 349 -17.70 -7.16 13.00
C ALA A 349 -17.55 -5.74 12.44
N ALA A 350 -16.45 -5.43 11.73
CA ALA A 350 -16.30 -4.16 11.02
C ALA A 350 -17.38 -3.94 9.95
N THR A 351 -17.98 -5.02 9.44
CA THR A 351 -19.09 -4.99 8.47
C THR A 351 -20.28 -4.15 8.96
N GLU A 352 -20.56 -4.17 10.26
CA GLU A 352 -21.69 -3.46 10.87
C GLU A 352 -21.55 -1.92 10.82
N TYR A 353 -20.31 -1.45 10.62
CA TYR A 353 -19.97 -0.02 10.61
C TYR A 353 -19.71 0.53 9.21
N LEU A 354 -19.98 -0.26 8.17
CA LEU A 354 -19.72 0.14 6.77
C LEU A 354 -21.01 0.19 5.96
N PRO A 355 -21.21 1.23 5.14
CA PRO A 355 -22.30 1.26 4.18
C PRO A 355 -22.23 0.09 3.20
N ALA A 356 -23.38 -0.45 2.79
CA ALA A 356 -23.46 -1.57 1.85
C ALA A 356 -22.70 -1.30 0.53
N GLU A 357 -22.78 -0.07 0.04
CA GLU A 357 -22.06 0.32 -1.20
C GLU A 357 -20.54 0.29 -1.01
N ARG A 358 -20.03 0.65 0.18
CA ARG A 358 -18.60 0.53 0.46
C ARG A 358 -18.16 -0.93 0.54
N LEU A 359 -18.94 -1.77 1.22
CA LEU A 359 -18.66 -3.20 1.33
C LEU A 359 -18.46 -3.87 -0.03
N LYS A 360 -19.28 -3.51 -1.03
CA LYS A 360 -19.20 -4.05 -2.40
C LYS A 360 -17.90 -3.68 -3.13
N THR A 361 -17.19 -2.67 -2.69
CA THR A 361 -15.95 -2.19 -3.34
C THR A 361 -14.68 -2.77 -2.72
N LEU A 362 -14.80 -3.53 -1.64
CA LEU A 362 -13.67 -4.07 -0.90
C LEU A 362 -13.21 -5.42 -1.46
N PRO A 363 -11.90 -5.72 -1.47
CA PRO A 363 -11.38 -7.02 -1.93
C PRO A 363 -11.88 -8.20 -1.09
N THR A 364 -12.40 -7.93 0.12
CA THR A 364 -13.02 -8.94 1.00
C THR A 364 -14.51 -9.13 0.77
N ALA A 365 -15.14 -8.35 -0.12
CA ALA A 365 -16.53 -8.57 -0.50
C ALA A 365 -16.72 -9.98 -1.07
N PRO A 366 -17.76 -10.73 -0.68
CA PRO A 366 -17.93 -12.13 -1.06
C PRO A 366 -17.84 -12.38 -2.57
N ASP A 367 -18.45 -11.52 -3.37
CA ASP A 367 -18.45 -11.63 -4.82
C ASP A 367 -17.09 -11.32 -5.45
N ILE A 368 -16.34 -10.40 -4.89
CA ILE A 368 -14.98 -10.07 -5.31
C ILE A 368 -14.02 -11.18 -4.87
N LYS A 369 -14.08 -11.57 -3.60
CA LYS A 369 -13.16 -12.53 -3.01
C LYS A 369 -13.16 -13.89 -3.74
N LYS A 370 -14.31 -14.37 -4.19
CA LYS A 370 -14.41 -15.64 -4.94
C LYS A 370 -13.73 -15.61 -6.32
N GLU A 371 -13.50 -14.41 -6.87
CA GLU A 371 -12.81 -14.21 -8.15
C GLU A 371 -11.28 -14.18 -7.99
N MET A 372 -10.78 -14.12 -6.74
CA MET A 372 -9.38 -13.91 -6.39
C MET A 372 -8.75 -15.18 -5.82
N PHE A 373 -7.42 -15.28 -5.92
CA PHE A 373 -6.67 -16.28 -5.16
C PHE A 373 -6.01 -15.64 -3.93
N ILE A 374 -5.68 -16.48 -2.97
CA ILE A 374 -4.94 -16.04 -1.78
C ILE A 374 -3.44 -16.12 -2.08
N TYR A 375 -2.74 -15.01 -1.90
CA TYR A 375 -1.28 -14.94 -2.01
C TYR A 375 -0.62 -15.79 -0.93
N ASP A 376 0.22 -16.75 -1.35
CA ASP A 376 0.90 -17.65 -0.41
C ASP A 376 2.19 -17.01 0.14
N SER A 377 2.05 -16.31 1.26
CA SER A 377 3.18 -15.66 1.94
C SER A 377 4.22 -16.65 2.43
N GLN A 378 3.83 -17.91 2.72
CA GLN A 378 4.78 -18.95 3.12
C GLN A 378 5.64 -19.38 1.94
N TRP A 379 5.03 -19.66 0.79
CA TRP A 379 5.77 -19.98 -0.43
C TRP A 379 6.75 -18.87 -0.81
N TRP A 380 6.30 -17.61 -0.76
CA TRP A 380 7.15 -16.45 -1.04
C TRP A 380 8.29 -16.30 -0.03
N SER A 381 8.02 -16.52 1.25
CA SER A 381 9.08 -16.53 2.27
C SER A 381 10.15 -17.57 2.00
N ASP A 382 9.78 -18.72 1.42
CA ASP A 382 10.71 -19.81 1.10
C ASP A 382 11.47 -19.60 -0.22
N ASN A 383 10.88 -18.89 -1.18
CA ASN A 383 11.39 -18.81 -2.54
C ASN A 383 11.86 -17.42 -2.98
N ARG A 384 11.65 -16.38 -2.14
CA ARG A 384 11.92 -14.99 -2.49
C ARG A 384 13.35 -14.76 -2.97
N ASP A 385 14.33 -15.26 -2.25
CA ASP A 385 15.75 -15.01 -2.56
C ASP A 385 16.09 -15.61 -3.93
N LYS A 386 15.65 -16.83 -4.22
CA LYS A 386 15.82 -17.48 -5.53
C LYS A 386 15.14 -16.71 -6.65
N VAL A 387 13.91 -16.22 -6.41
CA VAL A 387 13.18 -15.45 -7.43
C VAL A 387 13.86 -14.12 -7.73
N VAL A 388 14.29 -13.38 -6.69
CA VAL A 388 14.94 -12.07 -6.85
C VAL A 388 16.32 -12.21 -7.53
N GLU A 389 17.10 -13.23 -7.20
CA GLU A 389 18.36 -13.53 -7.89
C GLU A 389 18.12 -13.80 -9.39
N LYS A 390 17.15 -14.65 -9.71
CA LYS A 390 16.78 -14.93 -11.09
C LYS A 390 16.27 -13.69 -11.82
N TRP A 391 15.52 -12.81 -11.13
CA TRP A 391 15.02 -11.55 -11.69
C TRP A 391 16.15 -10.66 -12.21
N ALA A 392 17.20 -10.46 -11.42
CA ALA A 392 18.33 -9.62 -11.82
C ALA A 392 18.98 -10.10 -13.13
N SER A 393 19.18 -11.42 -13.25
CA SER A 393 19.76 -12.02 -14.48
C SER A 393 18.78 -11.95 -15.66
N TRP A 394 17.49 -12.18 -15.44
CA TRP A 394 16.47 -12.16 -16.48
C TRP A 394 16.22 -10.74 -17.02
N LEU A 395 16.32 -9.71 -16.19
CA LEU A 395 16.10 -8.32 -16.60
C LEU A 395 17.15 -7.86 -17.62
N LEU A 396 18.37 -8.39 -17.56
CA LEU A 396 19.50 -8.08 -18.45
C LEU A 396 19.43 -8.77 -19.81
N GLN A 397 18.60 -9.79 -19.98
CA GLN A 397 18.35 -10.49 -21.25
C GLN A 397 17.36 -9.69 -22.11
#